data_bf412218d7619b6cad16afa5546b51cd
#
_entry.id   bf412218d7619b6cad16afa5546b51cd
#
_cell.length_a   1.000
_cell.length_b   1.000
_cell.length_c   1.000
_cell.angle_alpha   90.00
_cell.angle_beta   90.00
_cell.angle_gamma   90.00
#
_symmetry.space_group_name_H-M   'P 1'
#
loop_
_entity.id
_entity.type
_entity.pdbx_description
1 polymer ?
#
loop_
_entity_poly.entity_id
_entity_poly.type
_entity_poly.pdbx_seq_one_letter_code
_entity_poly.pdbx_strand_id
1 'polypeptide(L)'
;STPKPSSAASDVYKRQSAVRTPMGGFQGDLKGLSAPQLGSEAIRAAVQRAGIAPQAVEEVLFGCVLSAGLGQAPARQAALGAGLDKGTRCTTLNKMCGSGMEATILAHDMLLAGSAEVVIAGGMESMSNAPYLLDRARSGYRMGHGKVLDHMFLDGLEDAYDKGRLMGTFAEDCAEANGFTRQAQDDFAVASLTRAQPVSYTHLTLPTKA
;
A
#
# COMPACT_ATOMS: atom_id res chain seq x y z
N SER A 1 32.89 -12.48 -32.20
CA SER A 1 32.84 -11.10 -31.66
C SER A 1 31.74 -11.11 -30.60
N THR A 2 32.14 -10.97 -29.35
CA THR A 2 31.22 -10.74 -28.21
C THR A 2 30.49 -9.42 -28.41
N PRO A 3 29.16 -9.35 -28.27
CA PRO A 3 28.45 -8.08 -28.35
C PRO A 3 28.96 -7.17 -27.25
N LYS A 4 29.34 -5.94 -27.59
CA LYS A 4 29.57 -4.89 -26.61
C LYS A 4 28.26 -4.70 -25.81
N PRO A 5 28.31 -4.67 -24.46
CA PRO A 5 27.14 -4.25 -23.70
C PRO A 5 26.77 -2.84 -24.17
N SER A 6 25.52 -2.65 -24.55
CA SER A 6 25.02 -1.34 -24.95
C SER A 6 25.12 -0.40 -23.75
N SER A 7 25.39 0.87 -23.99
CA SER A 7 25.41 1.92 -22.95
C SER A 7 24.08 2.09 -22.20
N ALA A 8 23.04 1.41 -22.67
CA ALA A 8 21.74 1.28 -21.99
C ALA A 8 21.77 0.39 -20.73
N ALA A 9 22.79 -0.48 -20.58
CA ALA A 9 22.91 -1.37 -19.42
C ALA A 9 23.35 -0.63 -18.12
N SER A 10 23.83 0.62 -18.21
CA SER A 10 24.19 1.40 -17.03
C SER A 10 23.04 2.24 -16.43
N ASP A 11 21.89 2.31 -17.11
CA ASP A 11 20.71 3.09 -16.69
C ASP A 11 19.53 2.20 -16.24
N VAL A 12 19.80 1.00 -15.80
CA VAL A 12 18.80 -0.07 -15.57
C VAL A 12 17.75 0.24 -14.50
N TYR A 13 17.94 1.27 -13.69
CA TYR A 13 16.96 1.69 -12.73
C TYR A 13 16.85 3.21 -12.63
N LYS A 14 15.80 3.78 -13.21
CA LYS A 14 15.45 5.20 -13.07
C LYS A 14 14.10 5.36 -12.38
N ARG A 15 14.09 5.91 -11.17
CA ARG A 15 12.85 6.37 -10.55
C ARG A 15 12.43 7.67 -11.20
N GLN A 16 11.41 7.63 -12.06
CA GLN A 16 10.93 8.79 -12.82
C GLN A 16 9.97 9.67 -12.02
N SER A 17 9.18 9.08 -11.13
CA SER A 17 8.29 9.82 -10.24
C SER A 17 8.03 9.07 -8.94
N ALA A 18 7.68 9.83 -7.91
CA ALA A 18 7.18 9.31 -6.64
C ALA A 18 6.05 10.22 -6.16
N VAL A 19 4.92 9.63 -5.83
CA VAL A 19 3.72 10.36 -5.42
C VAL A 19 2.99 9.61 -4.32
N ARG A 20 2.17 10.31 -3.56
CA ARG A 20 1.24 9.72 -2.62
C ARG A 20 0.01 10.61 -2.46
N THR A 21 -1.10 10.04 -2.02
CA THR A 21 -2.23 10.81 -1.49
C THR A 21 -1.89 11.37 -0.10
N PRO A 22 -2.63 12.37 0.40
CA PRO A 22 -2.61 12.68 1.82
C PRO A 22 -2.88 11.43 2.66
N MET A 23 -2.30 11.35 3.85
CA MET A 23 -2.70 10.34 4.82
C MET A 23 -3.96 10.81 5.53
N GLY A 24 -5.07 10.12 5.31
CA GLY A 24 -6.33 10.39 6.01
C GLY A 24 -6.31 9.82 7.43
N GLY A 25 -6.94 10.51 8.35
CA GLY A 25 -7.28 9.95 9.65
C GLY A 25 -8.35 8.86 9.51
N PHE A 26 -8.38 7.93 10.47
CA PHE A 26 -9.43 6.91 10.54
C PHE A 26 -10.81 7.57 10.63
N GLN A 27 -11.74 7.18 9.76
CA GLN A 27 -13.07 7.80 9.59
C GLN A 27 -13.03 9.30 9.23
N GLY A 28 -11.89 9.81 8.76
CA GLY A 28 -11.67 11.20 8.37
C GLY A 28 -12.07 11.50 6.93
N ASP A 29 -11.39 12.51 6.33
CA ASP A 29 -11.78 13.10 5.03
C ASP A 29 -11.74 12.12 3.86
N LEU A 30 -10.89 11.10 3.92
CA LEU A 30 -10.76 10.09 2.86
C LEU A 30 -11.66 8.86 3.05
N LYS A 31 -12.52 8.83 4.08
CA LYS A 31 -13.39 7.67 4.38
C LYS A 31 -14.35 7.29 3.26
N GLY A 32 -14.68 8.23 2.37
CA GLY A 32 -15.56 7.98 1.22
C GLY A 32 -14.88 7.28 0.05
N LEU A 33 -13.56 7.05 0.12
CA LEU A 33 -12.77 6.47 -0.96
C LEU A 33 -12.30 5.06 -0.61
N SER A 34 -12.52 4.12 -1.52
CA SER A 34 -11.98 2.77 -1.41
C SER A 34 -10.46 2.75 -1.66
N ALA A 35 -9.78 1.69 -1.21
CA ALA A 35 -8.35 1.54 -1.47
C ALA A 35 -8.01 1.59 -2.98
N PRO A 36 -8.73 0.90 -3.89
CA PRO A 36 -8.49 1.03 -5.33
C PRO A 36 -8.67 2.45 -5.87
N GLN A 37 -9.61 3.24 -5.35
CA GLN A 37 -9.78 4.64 -5.76
C GLN A 37 -8.59 5.50 -5.33
N LEU A 38 -8.11 5.35 -4.09
CA LEU A 38 -6.89 6.02 -3.62
C LEU A 38 -5.68 5.61 -4.46
N GLY A 39 -5.53 4.32 -4.75
CA GLY A 39 -4.49 3.78 -5.62
C GLY A 39 -4.55 4.36 -7.03
N SER A 40 -5.74 4.52 -7.60
CA SER A 40 -5.95 5.12 -8.93
C SER A 40 -5.41 6.54 -9.01
N GLU A 41 -5.67 7.37 -8.00
CA GLU A 41 -5.18 8.75 -7.96
C GLU A 41 -3.65 8.80 -7.90
N ALA A 42 -3.03 7.95 -7.07
CA ALA A 42 -1.58 7.88 -6.98
C ALA A 42 -0.96 7.40 -8.30
N ILE A 43 -1.50 6.35 -8.92
CA ILE A 43 -1.01 5.84 -10.21
C ILE A 43 -1.13 6.90 -11.29
N ARG A 44 -2.29 7.55 -11.42
CA ARG A 44 -2.54 8.61 -12.41
C ARG A 44 -1.51 9.74 -12.28
N ALA A 45 -1.31 10.21 -11.07
CA ALA A 45 -0.34 11.27 -10.79
C ALA A 45 1.11 10.83 -11.04
N ALA A 46 1.45 9.57 -10.74
CA ALA A 46 2.78 9.04 -11.01
C ALA A 46 3.08 9.05 -12.51
N VAL A 47 2.15 8.57 -13.33
CA VAL A 47 2.27 8.55 -14.80
C VAL A 47 2.38 9.96 -15.37
N GLN A 48 1.52 10.87 -14.92
CA GLN A 48 1.56 12.27 -15.35
C GLN A 48 2.89 12.95 -15.02
N ARG A 49 3.39 12.77 -13.78
CA ARG A 49 4.68 13.37 -13.37
C ARG A 49 5.88 12.75 -14.07
N ALA A 50 5.80 11.46 -14.40
CA ALA A 50 6.83 10.79 -15.18
C ALA A 50 6.86 11.24 -16.64
N GLY A 51 5.79 11.87 -17.14
CA GLY A 51 5.68 12.31 -18.51
C GLY A 51 5.61 11.17 -19.53
N ILE A 52 5.09 9.99 -19.10
CA ILE A 52 4.97 8.81 -19.95
C ILE A 52 3.52 8.59 -20.39
N ALA A 53 3.35 7.92 -21.51
CA ALA A 53 2.02 7.48 -21.94
C ALA A 53 1.51 6.34 -21.03
N PRO A 54 0.21 6.32 -20.67
CA PRO A 54 -0.36 5.23 -19.88
C PRO A 54 -0.13 3.83 -20.48
N GLN A 55 -0.07 3.74 -21.80
CA GLN A 55 0.18 2.51 -22.55
C GLN A 55 1.61 1.99 -22.43
N ALA A 56 2.55 2.83 -21.98
CA ALA A 56 3.93 2.41 -21.75
C ALA A 56 4.10 1.60 -20.45
N VAL A 57 3.10 1.61 -19.57
CA VAL A 57 3.16 0.88 -18.29
C VAL A 57 2.84 -0.59 -18.54
N GLU A 58 3.81 -1.46 -18.31
CA GLU A 58 3.69 -2.90 -18.54
C GLU A 58 3.21 -3.67 -17.32
N GLU A 59 3.57 -3.21 -16.12
CA GLU A 59 3.26 -3.89 -14.87
C GLU A 59 2.89 -2.91 -13.76
N VAL A 60 1.93 -3.30 -12.92
CA VAL A 60 1.56 -2.63 -11.68
C VAL A 60 1.66 -3.63 -10.51
N LEU A 61 2.53 -3.36 -9.56
CA LEU A 61 2.70 -4.12 -8.33
C LEU A 61 2.22 -3.27 -7.15
N PHE A 62 1.06 -3.63 -6.60
CA PHE A 62 0.45 -2.80 -5.55
C PHE A 62 0.11 -3.62 -4.31
N GLY A 63 0.65 -3.17 -3.17
CA GLY A 63 0.34 -3.72 -1.85
C GLY A 63 -1.08 -3.35 -1.40
N CYS A 64 -1.78 -4.33 -0.83
CA CYS A 64 -3.05 -4.12 -0.15
C CYS A 64 -3.24 -5.23 0.87
N VAL A 65 -3.37 -4.88 2.15
CA VAL A 65 -3.53 -5.84 3.25
C VAL A 65 -5.00 -6.15 3.48
N LEU A 66 -5.83 -5.12 3.58
CA LEU A 66 -7.25 -5.23 3.93
C LEU A 66 -8.10 -5.31 2.65
N SER A 67 -8.01 -6.44 1.97
CA SER A 67 -8.63 -6.62 0.66
C SER A 67 -10.07 -7.16 0.69
N ALA A 68 -10.58 -7.55 1.85
CA ALA A 68 -11.97 -8.05 1.95
C ALA A 68 -12.97 -6.96 1.52
N GLY A 69 -13.93 -7.36 0.69
CA GLY A 69 -14.97 -6.44 0.20
C GLY A 69 -14.55 -5.51 -0.95
N LEU A 70 -13.27 -5.48 -1.35
CA LEU A 70 -12.80 -4.63 -2.45
C LEU A 70 -13.12 -5.20 -3.84
N GLY A 71 -13.55 -6.46 -3.92
CA GLY A 71 -13.73 -7.16 -5.19
C GLY A 71 -12.45 -7.81 -5.70
N GLN A 72 -12.48 -8.24 -6.96
CA GLN A 72 -11.35 -8.94 -7.56
C GLN A 72 -10.19 -8.01 -7.90
N ALA A 73 -8.96 -8.47 -7.68
CA ALA A 73 -7.73 -7.85 -8.15
C ALA A 73 -7.64 -6.32 -7.86
N PRO A 74 -7.57 -5.89 -6.60
CA PRO A 74 -7.57 -4.47 -6.25
C PRO A 74 -6.52 -3.63 -6.98
N ALA A 75 -5.30 -4.16 -7.21
CA ALA A 75 -4.28 -3.47 -8.00
C ALA A 75 -4.73 -3.21 -9.44
N ARG A 76 -5.45 -4.17 -10.05
CA ARG A 76 -5.99 -3.99 -11.40
C ARG A 76 -7.10 -2.95 -11.43
N GLN A 77 -7.97 -2.94 -10.42
CA GLN A 77 -8.99 -1.88 -10.30
C GLN A 77 -8.33 -0.51 -10.23
N ALA A 78 -7.28 -0.36 -9.43
CA ALA A 78 -6.54 0.88 -9.31
C ALA A 78 -5.87 1.28 -10.64
N ALA A 79 -5.25 0.34 -11.35
CA ALA A 79 -4.61 0.56 -12.64
C ALA A 79 -5.61 1.05 -13.70
N LEU A 80 -6.73 0.35 -13.86
CA LEU A 80 -7.76 0.72 -14.83
C LEU A 80 -8.47 2.02 -14.46
N GLY A 81 -8.73 2.25 -13.17
CA GLY A 81 -9.27 3.51 -12.65
C GLY A 81 -8.33 4.71 -12.88
N ALA A 82 -7.02 4.47 -12.96
CA ALA A 82 -6.03 5.48 -13.32
C ALA A 82 -5.96 5.76 -14.83
N GLY A 83 -6.59 4.92 -15.66
CA GLY A 83 -6.58 5.05 -17.13
C GLY A 83 -5.44 4.30 -17.81
N LEU A 84 -4.83 3.31 -17.14
CA LEU A 84 -3.84 2.44 -17.79
C LEU A 84 -4.49 1.50 -18.80
N ASP A 85 -3.68 0.93 -19.67
CA ASP A 85 -4.14 0.00 -20.69
C ASP A 85 -4.70 -1.30 -20.07
N LYS A 86 -5.67 -1.91 -20.74
CA LYS A 86 -6.26 -3.19 -20.30
C LYS A 86 -5.27 -4.35 -20.35
N GLY A 87 -4.24 -4.23 -21.15
CA GLY A 87 -3.14 -5.19 -21.26
C GLY A 87 -2.10 -5.09 -20.16
N THR A 88 -2.08 -4.00 -19.38
CA THR A 88 -1.17 -3.84 -18.24
C THR A 88 -1.36 -4.97 -17.24
N ARG A 89 -0.29 -5.68 -16.94
CA ARG A 89 -0.29 -6.74 -15.93
C ARG A 89 -0.41 -6.11 -14.55
N CYS A 90 -1.17 -6.72 -13.67
CA CYS A 90 -1.42 -6.14 -12.34
C CYS A 90 -1.39 -7.22 -11.27
N THR A 91 -0.57 -7.03 -10.26
CA THR A 91 -0.44 -7.93 -9.12
C THR A 91 -0.76 -7.19 -7.82
N THR A 92 -1.73 -7.69 -7.08
CA THR A 92 -1.97 -7.29 -5.70
C THR A 92 -1.15 -8.19 -4.79
N LEU A 93 -0.34 -7.60 -3.92
CA LEU A 93 0.49 -8.36 -2.99
C LEU A 93 0.24 -7.96 -1.54
N ASN A 94 0.48 -8.89 -0.64
CA ASN A 94 0.37 -8.67 0.79
C ASN A 94 1.60 -9.23 1.51
N LYS A 95 2.39 -8.34 2.07
CA LYS A 95 3.49 -8.61 3.01
C LYS A 95 3.31 -7.73 4.25
N MET A 96 2.09 -7.65 4.72
CA MET A 96 1.70 -6.79 5.84
C MET A 96 2.18 -5.34 5.61
N CYS A 97 2.63 -4.64 6.66
CA CYS A 97 3.13 -3.26 6.60
C CYS A 97 4.30 -3.06 5.60
N GLY A 98 5.00 -4.12 5.21
CA GLY A 98 6.07 -4.12 4.22
C GLY A 98 5.63 -4.24 2.77
N SER A 99 4.32 -4.30 2.47
CA SER A 99 3.81 -4.59 1.12
C SER A 99 4.29 -3.60 0.05
N GLY A 100 4.29 -2.30 0.35
CA GLY A 100 4.76 -1.28 -0.60
C GLY A 100 6.26 -1.36 -0.87
N MET A 101 7.06 -1.71 0.14
CA MET A 101 8.50 -1.96 -0.01
C MET A 101 8.74 -3.20 -0.86
N GLU A 102 8.03 -4.29 -0.59
CA GLU A 102 8.11 -5.53 -1.37
C GLU A 102 7.74 -5.30 -2.84
N ALA A 103 6.67 -4.55 -3.11
CA ALA A 103 6.30 -4.16 -4.45
C ALA A 103 7.47 -3.44 -5.18
N THR A 104 8.18 -2.57 -4.47
CA THR A 104 9.32 -1.84 -5.02
C THR A 104 10.52 -2.75 -5.29
N ILE A 105 10.79 -3.70 -4.41
CA ILE A 105 11.87 -4.70 -4.57
C ILE A 105 11.56 -5.59 -5.80
N LEU A 106 10.34 -6.12 -5.89
CA LEU A 106 9.93 -6.94 -7.02
C LEU A 106 9.99 -6.18 -8.36
N ALA A 107 9.58 -4.91 -8.37
CA ALA A 107 9.69 -4.07 -9.56
C ALA A 107 11.15 -3.87 -9.98
N HIS A 108 12.04 -3.62 -9.02
CA HIS A 108 13.47 -3.52 -9.28
C HIS A 108 14.02 -4.81 -9.90
N ASP A 109 13.69 -5.96 -9.33
CA ASP A 109 14.15 -7.26 -9.81
C ASP A 109 13.62 -7.57 -11.22
N MET A 110 12.36 -7.21 -11.51
CA MET A 110 11.78 -7.35 -12.85
C MET A 110 12.51 -6.49 -13.89
N LEU A 111 12.86 -5.25 -13.54
CA LEU A 111 13.63 -4.37 -14.41
C LEU A 111 15.04 -4.92 -14.66
N LEU A 112 15.72 -5.41 -13.63
CA LEU A 112 17.04 -6.04 -13.75
C LEU A 112 17.01 -7.31 -14.62
N ALA A 113 15.96 -8.12 -14.47
CA ALA A 113 15.77 -9.32 -15.25
C ALA A 113 15.35 -9.05 -16.71
N GLY A 114 15.02 -7.80 -17.06
CA GLY A 114 14.49 -7.44 -18.37
C GLY A 114 13.08 -7.98 -18.64
N SER A 115 12.32 -8.32 -17.58
CA SER A 115 10.95 -8.83 -17.69
C SER A 115 9.92 -7.72 -17.91
N ALA A 116 10.30 -6.50 -17.66
CA ALA A 116 9.54 -5.28 -17.93
C ALA A 116 10.50 -4.08 -18.04
N GLU A 117 10.08 -3.06 -18.79
CA GLU A 117 10.82 -1.79 -18.93
C GLU A 117 10.20 -0.66 -18.09
N VAL A 118 8.89 -0.68 -17.89
CA VAL A 118 8.16 0.33 -17.12
C VAL A 118 7.22 -0.33 -16.12
N VAL A 119 7.51 -0.16 -14.84
CA VAL A 119 6.75 -0.74 -13.73
C VAL A 119 6.28 0.34 -12.78
N ILE A 120 5.05 0.25 -12.32
CA ILE A 120 4.53 1.04 -11.20
C ILE A 120 4.49 0.15 -9.96
N ALA A 121 5.19 0.57 -8.92
CA ALA A 121 5.21 -0.11 -7.63
C ALA A 121 4.69 0.80 -6.52
N GLY A 122 3.92 0.25 -5.60
CA GLY A 122 3.38 1.02 -4.48
C GLY A 122 2.43 0.22 -3.62
N GLY A 123 1.44 0.90 -3.08
CA GLY A 123 0.41 0.29 -2.26
C GLY A 123 -0.76 1.23 -2.02
N MET A 124 -1.82 0.69 -1.49
CA MET A 124 -3.06 1.39 -1.18
C MET A 124 -3.72 0.71 0.01
N GLU A 125 -4.37 1.49 0.86
CA GLU A 125 -5.15 0.95 1.97
C GLU A 125 -6.26 1.91 2.36
N SER A 126 -7.42 1.39 2.72
CA SER A 126 -8.53 2.16 3.28
C SER A 126 -9.07 1.46 4.53
N MET A 127 -8.45 1.72 5.65
CA MET A 127 -8.81 1.10 6.93
C MET A 127 -10.23 1.48 7.37
N SER A 128 -10.67 2.69 7.04
CA SER A 128 -12.03 3.16 7.31
C SER A 128 -13.12 2.34 6.60
N ASN A 129 -12.78 1.67 5.50
CA ASN A 129 -13.69 0.86 4.70
C ASN A 129 -13.49 -0.65 4.87
N ALA A 130 -12.63 -1.07 5.81
CA ALA A 130 -12.48 -2.48 6.14
C ALA A 130 -13.79 -3.03 6.71
N PRO A 131 -14.36 -4.12 6.14
CA PRO A 131 -15.63 -4.64 6.59
C PRO A 131 -15.51 -5.43 7.89
N TYR A 132 -16.65 -5.67 8.52
CA TYR A 132 -16.77 -6.69 9.54
C TYR A 132 -17.08 -8.06 8.91
N LEU A 133 -16.58 -9.12 9.50
CA LEU A 133 -16.63 -10.48 8.98
C LEU A 133 -17.52 -11.38 9.84
N LEU A 134 -18.23 -12.28 9.19
CA LEU A 134 -18.98 -13.39 9.82
C LEU A 134 -18.30 -14.70 9.41
N ASP A 135 -17.47 -15.23 10.30
CA ASP A 135 -16.58 -16.37 10.03
C ASP A 135 -17.31 -17.68 9.64
N ARG A 136 -18.50 -17.89 10.21
CA ARG A 136 -19.30 -19.10 9.99
C ARG A 136 -20.58 -18.88 9.18
N ALA A 137 -20.77 -17.71 8.56
CA ALA A 137 -21.99 -17.41 7.82
C ALA A 137 -22.26 -18.40 6.68
N ARG A 138 -21.21 -18.88 5.99
CA ARG A 138 -21.32 -19.84 4.88
C ARG A 138 -21.84 -21.22 5.34
N SER A 139 -21.43 -21.69 6.49
CA SER A 139 -21.89 -22.98 7.07
C SER A 139 -23.12 -22.82 7.97
N GLY A 140 -23.52 -21.57 8.26
CA GLY A 140 -24.64 -21.19 9.11
C GLY A 140 -24.30 -21.15 10.60
N TYR A 141 -24.98 -20.25 11.31
CA TYR A 141 -24.95 -20.16 12.77
C TYR A 141 -26.10 -21.03 13.32
N ARG A 142 -25.86 -22.32 13.40
CA ARG A 142 -26.95 -23.32 13.66
C ARG A 142 -27.59 -23.21 15.05
N MET A 143 -26.82 -22.90 16.08
CA MET A 143 -27.28 -22.74 17.46
C MET A 143 -26.31 -21.92 18.29
N GLY A 144 -26.83 -21.08 19.19
CA GLY A 144 -26.03 -20.19 20.04
C GLY A 144 -25.63 -18.89 19.36
N HIS A 145 -24.81 -18.10 20.05
CA HIS A 145 -24.35 -16.80 19.59
C HIS A 145 -23.24 -16.92 18.54
N GLY A 146 -23.21 -15.99 17.58
CA GLY A 146 -22.10 -15.78 16.66
C GLY A 146 -21.23 -14.58 17.07
N LYS A 147 -20.05 -14.45 16.42
CA LYS A 147 -19.18 -13.29 16.56
C LYS A 147 -19.15 -12.51 15.26
N VAL A 148 -19.03 -11.19 15.37
CA VAL A 148 -18.71 -10.30 14.27
C VAL A 148 -17.27 -9.87 14.47
N LEU A 149 -16.40 -10.12 13.48
CA LEU A 149 -14.97 -9.89 13.56
C LEU A 149 -14.60 -8.64 12.74
N ASP A 150 -13.84 -7.74 13.33
CA ASP A 150 -13.31 -6.60 12.60
C ASP A 150 -12.14 -7.04 11.71
N HIS A 151 -12.30 -6.94 10.39
CA HIS A 151 -11.25 -7.30 9.43
C HIS A 151 -9.96 -6.50 9.63
N MET A 152 -10.07 -5.21 9.99
CA MET A 152 -8.91 -4.37 10.24
C MET A 152 -8.07 -4.90 11.41
N PHE A 153 -8.72 -5.33 12.49
CA PHE A 153 -8.03 -5.90 13.64
C PHE A 153 -7.52 -7.30 13.34
N LEU A 154 -8.39 -8.19 12.87
CA LEU A 154 -8.08 -9.60 12.67
C LEU A 154 -6.92 -9.85 11.69
N ASP A 155 -6.95 -9.15 10.56
CA ASP A 155 -6.01 -9.39 9.45
C ASP A 155 -4.93 -8.31 9.30
N GLY A 156 -5.01 -7.22 10.07
CA GLY A 156 -4.08 -6.11 9.96
C GLY A 156 -3.32 -5.72 11.22
N LEU A 157 -3.93 -5.84 12.40
CA LEU A 157 -3.38 -5.28 13.64
C LEU A 157 -3.18 -6.29 14.77
N GLU A 158 -3.94 -7.40 14.76
CA GLU A 158 -3.86 -8.46 15.76
C GLU A 158 -2.75 -9.45 15.38
N ASP A 159 -2.02 -9.95 16.38
CA ASP A 159 -1.04 -11.00 16.16
C ASP A 159 -1.71 -12.30 15.67
N ALA A 160 -1.11 -12.95 14.68
CA ALA A 160 -1.66 -14.14 14.07
C ALA A 160 -1.59 -15.37 15.00
N TYR A 161 -0.65 -15.37 15.93
CA TYR A 161 -0.31 -16.51 16.80
C TYR A 161 -0.76 -16.29 18.25
N ASP A 162 -0.70 -15.04 18.73
CA ASP A 162 -1.16 -14.65 20.07
C ASP A 162 -2.44 -13.81 19.94
N LYS A 163 -3.54 -14.51 19.75
CA LYS A 163 -4.85 -13.90 19.48
C LYS A 163 -5.31 -12.96 20.59
N GLY A 164 -5.82 -11.80 20.20
CA GLY A 164 -6.22 -10.72 21.09
C GLY A 164 -5.09 -9.72 21.38
N ARG A 165 -3.85 -10.05 21.00
CA ARG A 165 -2.69 -9.18 21.20
C ARG A 165 -2.48 -8.28 19.98
N LEU A 166 -2.54 -6.98 20.18
CA LEU A 166 -2.36 -5.99 19.13
C LEU A 166 -0.88 -5.59 18.97
N MET A 167 -0.50 -5.19 17.75
CA MET A 167 0.88 -4.78 17.42
C MET A 167 1.44 -3.70 18.35
N GLY A 168 0.60 -2.79 18.88
CA GLY A 168 1.03 -1.78 19.86
C GLY A 168 1.60 -2.36 21.15
N THR A 169 1.14 -3.53 21.59
CA THR A 169 1.66 -4.17 22.81
C THR A 169 3.09 -4.70 22.63
N PHE A 170 3.45 -5.11 21.41
CA PHE A 170 4.83 -5.47 21.09
C PHE A 170 5.77 -4.25 21.11
N ALA A 171 5.25 -3.08 20.73
CA ALA A 171 6.01 -1.84 20.86
C ALA A 171 6.27 -1.48 22.33
N GLU A 172 5.29 -1.68 23.22
CA GLU A 172 5.49 -1.51 24.66
C GLU A 172 6.54 -2.48 25.22
N ASP A 173 6.46 -3.78 24.87
CA ASP A 173 7.48 -4.75 25.26
C ASP A 173 8.88 -4.35 24.77
N CYS A 174 8.98 -3.84 23.56
CA CYS A 174 10.22 -3.35 22.99
C CYS A 174 10.75 -2.14 23.77
N ALA A 175 9.88 -1.20 24.13
CA ALA A 175 10.24 -0.03 24.91
C ALA A 175 10.76 -0.42 26.30
N GLU A 176 10.09 -1.37 26.96
CA GLU A 176 10.52 -1.90 28.27
C GLU A 176 11.86 -2.63 28.16
N ALA A 177 11.99 -3.57 27.23
CA ALA A 177 13.20 -4.37 27.03
C ALA A 177 14.45 -3.54 26.71
N ASN A 178 14.27 -2.39 26.03
CA ASN A 178 15.37 -1.49 25.67
C ASN A 178 15.50 -0.28 26.60
N GLY A 179 14.68 -0.17 27.64
CA GLY A 179 14.73 0.92 28.61
C GLY A 179 14.43 2.29 28.03
N PHE A 180 13.59 2.37 26.99
CA PHE A 180 13.18 3.64 26.41
C PHE A 180 12.27 4.41 27.39
N THR A 181 12.73 5.58 27.81
CA THR A 181 11.97 6.42 28.72
C THR A 181 10.74 7.02 28.01
N ARG A 182 9.73 7.41 28.76
CA ARG A 182 8.57 8.13 28.22
C ARG A 182 9.00 9.37 27.47
N GLN A 183 9.94 10.14 28.01
CA GLN A 183 10.45 11.35 27.35
C GLN A 183 11.09 11.05 26.00
N ALA A 184 11.89 9.99 25.89
CA ALA A 184 12.51 9.61 24.63
C ALA A 184 11.46 9.21 23.57
N GLN A 185 10.38 8.55 23.97
CA GLN A 185 9.26 8.19 23.08
C GLN A 185 8.50 9.44 22.61
N ASP A 186 8.22 10.38 23.51
CA ASP A 186 7.56 11.64 23.19
C ASP A 186 8.42 12.52 22.27
N ASP A 187 9.72 12.63 22.52
CA ASP A 187 10.67 13.37 21.68
C ASP A 187 10.72 12.77 20.26
N PHE A 188 10.72 11.45 20.14
CA PHE A 188 10.65 10.77 18.84
C PHE A 188 9.34 11.08 18.11
N ALA A 189 8.21 11.02 18.80
CA ALA A 189 6.90 11.31 18.22
C ALA A 189 6.82 12.77 17.71
N VAL A 190 7.28 13.74 18.51
CA VAL A 190 7.35 15.16 18.12
C VAL A 190 8.27 15.36 16.92
N ALA A 191 9.46 14.75 16.93
CA ALA A 191 10.39 14.84 15.80
C ALA A 191 9.79 14.24 14.51
N SER A 192 9.09 13.10 14.62
CA SER A 192 8.40 12.46 13.50
C SER A 192 7.31 13.36 12.92
N LEU A 193 6.47 13.95 13.77
CA LEU A 193 5.43 14.88 13.35
C LEU A 193 6.02 16.13 12.67
N THR A 194 7.02 16.74 13.29
CA THR A 194 7.69 17.94 12.76
C THR A 194 8.30 17.71 11.38
N ARG A 195 8.86 16.52 11.16
CA ARG A 195 9.40 16.11 9.84
C ARG A 195 8.30 15.83 8.81
N ALA A 196 7.16 15.32 9.23
CA ALA A 196 6.05 14.99 8.34
C ALA A 196 5.31 16.23 7.84
N GLN A 197 5.16 17.27 8.66
CA GLN A 197 4.41 18.47 8.32
C GLN A 197 4.84 19.16 7.01
N PRO A 198 6.13 19.50 6.77
CA PRO A 198 6.54 20.14 5.53
C PRO A 198 6.44 19.21 4.31
N VAL A 199 6.58 17.91 4.49
CA VAL A 199 6.51 16.91 3.41
C VAL A 199 5.09 16.70 2.93
N SER A 200 4.09 16.95 3.76
CA SER A 200 2.68 16.79 3.42
C SER A 200 2.23 17.67 2.24
N TYR A 201 2.92 18.77 1.94
CA TYR A 201 2.62 19.66 0.83
C TYR A 201 3.51 19.44 -0.41
N THR A 202 4.63 18.75 -0.29
CA THR A 202 5.64 18.66 -1.36
C THR A 202 5.40 17.51 -2.35
N HIS A 203 4.77 16.42 -1.92
CA HIS A 203 4.62 15.19 -2.71
C HIS A 203 3.18 14.67 -2.79
N LEU A 204 2.22 15.43 -2.30
CA LEU A 204 0.82 15.02 -2.26
C LEU A 204 0.11 15.30 -3.58
N THR A 205 -0.62 14.31 -4.06
CA THR A 205 -1.66 14.47 -5.06
C THR A 205 -2.98 14.50 -4.32
N LEU A 206 -3.67 15.63 -4.35
CA LEU A 206 -5.03 15.70 -3.81
C LEU A 206 -5.98 14.96 -4.75
N PRO A 207 -6.93 14.16 -4.24
CA PRO A 207 -8.02 13.66 -5.05
C PRO A 207 -8.76 14.87 -5.62
N THR A 208 -8.85 14.96 -6.94
CA THR A 208 -9.73 15.92 -7.56
C THR A 208 -11.16 15.56 -7.18
N LYS A 209 -11.88 16.51 -6.61
CA LYS A 209 -13.32 16.34 -6.40
C LYS A 209 -13.94 16.04 -7.77
N ALA A 210 -14.54 14.85 -7.88
CA ALA A 210 -15.45 14.54 -8.98
C ALA A 210 -16.73 15.36 -8.84
#